data_951c95178fdc77c4f372090f77c6925f
#
_entry.id   951c95178fdc77c4f372090f77c6925f
#
_cell.length_a   1.000
_cell.length_b   1.000
_cell.length_c   1.000
_cell.angle_alpha   90.00
_cell.angle_beta   90.00
_cell.angle_gamma   90.00
#
_symmetry.space_group_name_H-M   'P 1'
#
loop_
_entity.id
_entity.type
_entity.pdbx_description
1 polymer ?
#
loop_
_entity_poly.entity_id
_entity_poly.type
_entity_poly.pdbx_seq_one_letter_code
_entity_poly.pdbx_strand_id
1 'polypeptide(L)'
;QKLSGTQKNISIANKDRQSHIINTISWNINEKYNFSWFSLYNHHDLKSDTSDFQFNGSVDGFSYSANHRSVNNEFVADNNDREELVLGLSKNFSNWKTSYSRKYDLKNDDEELISETLGLEYTGTGYMFENCLTILFQYKSTGGVADRDILPEDSVYLTFSFRNLGDFKYQPTEITKALGK
;
A
#
# COMPACT_ATOMS: atom_id res chain seq x y z
N GLN A 1 -1.61 19.18 20.98
CA GLN A 1 -0.71 18.52 19.99
C GLN A 1 0.25 17.63 20.77
N LYS A 2 0.11 16.32 20.60
CA LYS A 2 1.05 15.35 21.18
C LYS A 2 1.99 14.88 20.07
N LEU A 3 3.21 15.37 20.05
CA LEU A 3 4.32 14.70 19.38
C LEU A 3 4.59 13.40 20.13
N SER A 4 4.23 12.25 19.58
CA SER A 4 4.63 10.97 20.15
C SER A 4 6.06 10.67 19.72
N GLY A 5 6.91 10.50 20.70
CA GLY A 5 8.35 10.55 20.67
C GLY A 5 9.04 9.75 19.57
N THR A 6 10.21 10.24 19.21
CA THR A 6 11.20 9.55 18.39
C THR A 6 11.71 8.32 19.15
N GLN A 7 11.37 7.12 18.70
CA GLN A 7 12.02 5.90 19.20
C GLN A 7 13.25 5.60 18.36
N LYS A 8 14.43 5.67 18.95
CA LYS A 8 15.67 5.24 18.33
C LYS A 8 15.96 3.82 18.76
N ASN A 9 15.73 2.85 17.88
CA ASN A 9 16.09 1.46 18.14
C ASN A 9 17.38 1.13 17.36
N ILE A 10 18.40 0.68 18.08
CA ILE A 10 19.63 0.17 17.47
C ILE A 10 19.51 -1.36 17.51
N SER A 11 19.32 -1.98 16.35
CA SER A 11 19.39 -3.44 16.26
C SER A 11 20.77 -3.85 15.74
N ILE A 12 21.44 -4.73 16.49
CA ILE A 12 22.70 -5.34 16.06
C ILE A 12 22.35 -6.64 15.36
N ALA A 13 22.39 -6.65 14.05
CA ALA A 13 22.19 -7.85 13.28
C ALA A 13 23.51 -8.59 12.99
N ASN A 14 23.39 -9.90 12.92
CA ASN A 14 24.41 -10.93 12.95
C ASN A 14 25.46 -10.85 11.85
N LYS A 15 26.70 -11.18 12.24
CA LYS A 15 27.88 -11.65 11.50
C LYS A 15 28.54 -10.73 10.46
N ASP A 16 27.84 -9.83 9.78
CA ASP A 16 28.44 -8.85 8.88
C ASP A 16 28.38 -7.41 9.40
N ARG A 17 28.41 -7.24 10.72
CA ARG A 17 28.64 -5.97 11.46
C ARG A 17 28.02 -4.70 10.86
N GLN A 18 26.95 -4.81 10.12
CA GLN A 18 26.20 -3.66 9.61
C GLN A 18 25.09 -3.31 10.59
N SER A 19 25.33 -2.31 11.43
CA SER A 19 24.27 -1.75 12.26
C SER A 19 23.58 -0.63 11.50
N HIS A 20 22.24 -0.73 11.34
CA HIS A 20 21.44 0.34 10.77
C HIS A 20 20.85 1.21 11.88
N ILE A 21 20.72 2.49 11.59
CA ILE A 21 20.02 3.44 12.46
C ILE A 21 18.58 3.53 11.98
N ILE A 22 17.64 3.14 12.84
CA ILE A 22 16.21 3.19 12.56
C ILE A 22 15.64 4.47 13.16
N ASN A 23 15.00 5.29 12.34
CA ASN A 23 14.23 6.45 12.78
C ASN A 23 12.77 6.25 12.44
N THR A 24 11.89 6.56 13.38
CA THR A 24 10.44 6.57 13.19
C THR A 24 9.87 7.83 13.80
N ILE A 25 9.13 8.58 13.01
CA ILE A 25 8.37 9.75 13.44
C ILE A 25 6.91 9.49 13.11
N SER A 26 6.04 9.64 14.11
CA SER A 26 4.59 9.59 13.91
C SER A 26 3.97 10.84 14.49
N TRP A 27 3.13 11.49 13.71
CA TRP A 27 2.47 12.71 14.12
C TRP A 27 0.97 12.66 13.76
N ASN A 28 0.15 12.68 14.80
CA ASN A 28 -1.28 12.87 14.66
C ASN A 28 -1.58 14.37 14.74
N ILE A 29 -1.85 14.99 13.59
CA ILE A 29 -2.16 16.43 13.52
C ILE A 29 -3.49 16.69 14.23
N ASN A 30 -4.45 15.81 14.01
CA ASN A 30 -5.74 15.75 14.71
C ASN A 30 -6.35 14.34 14.50
N GLU A 31 -7.61 14.15 14.88
CA GLU A 31 -8.31 12.86 14.70
C GLU A 31 -8.50 12.47 13.21
N LYS A 32 -8.37 13.44 12.30
CA LYS A 32 -8.61 13.24 10.86
C LYS A 32 -7.34 13.05 10.06
N TYR A 33 -6.18 13.48 10.57
CA TYR A 33 -4.93 13.48 9.82
C TYR A 33 -3.82 12.83 10.60
N ASN A 34 -3.17 11.86 9.97
CA ASN A 34 -2.02 11.15 10.50
C ASN A 34 -0.89 11.20 9.47
N PHE A 35 0.31 11.40 9.96
CA PHE A 35 1.55 11.38 9.24
C PHE A 35 2.52 10.42 9.93
N SER A 36 3.22 9.59 9.17
CA SER A 36 4.32 8.78 9.67
C SER A 36 5.49 8.79 8.69
N TRP A 37 6.67 8.79 9.24
CA TRP A 37 7.91 8.65 8.48
C TRP A 37 8.80 7.63 9.17
N PHE A 38 9.24 6.66 8.40
CA PHE A 38 10.20 5.64 8.79
C PHE A 38 11.44 5.78 7.91
N SER A 39 12.62 5.67 8.48
CA SER A 39 13.85 5.60 7.70
C SER A 39 14.87 4.69 8.32
N LEU A 40 15.62 4.03 7.45
CA LEU A 40 16.73 3.15 7.76
C LEU A 40 17.99 3.76 7.16
N TYR A 41 18.99 4.05 8.00
CA TYR A 41 20.26 4.61 7.58
C TYR A 41 21.39 3.63 7.80
N ASN A 42 22.29 3.57 6.84
CA ASN A 42 23.56 2.90 7.04
C ASN A 42 24.40 3.67 8.06
N HIS A 43 24.93 2.96 9.03
CA HIS A 43 25.72 3.54 10.12
C HIS A 43 27.07 4.09 9.63
N HIS A 44 27.64 3.59 8.54
CA HIS A 44 28.99 3.96 8.08
C HIS A 44 29.02 5.27 7.30
N ASP A 45 28.07 5.47 6.40
CA ASP A 45 28.03 6.63 5.50
C ASP A 45 26.82 7.54 5.73
N LEU A 46 25.91 7.14 6.66
CA LEU A 46 24.67 7.85 6.98
C LEU A 46 23.75 8.03 5.77
N LYS A 47 23.94 7.23 4.71
CA LYS A 47 23.01 7.21 3.60
C LYS A 47 21.72 6.50 3.99
N SER A 48 20.61 6.94 3.45
CA SER A 48 19.31 6.30 3.66
C SER A 48 19.20 5.07 2.76
N ASP A 49 19.11 3.88 3.38
CA ASP A 49 18.87 2.63 2.65
C ASP A 49 17.37 2.45 2.36
N THR A 50 16.53 2.94 3.25
CA THR A 50 15.07 2.91 3.06
C THR A 50 14.44 4.13 3.70
N SER A 51 13.49 4.74 3.00
CA SER A 51 12.62 5.79 3.52
C SER A 51 11.19 5.45 3.15
N ASP A 52 10.29 5.48 4.12
CA ASP A 52 8.86 5.24 3.95
C ASP A 52 8.11 6.41 4.60
N PHE A 53 7.36 7.12 3.79
CA PHE A 53 6.58 8.27 4.18
C PHE A 53 5.10 7.97 3.95
N GLN A 54 4.30 8.08 4.96
CA GLN A 54 2.87 7.81 4.89
C GLN A 54 2.06 8.99 5.44
N PHE A 55 1.08 9.40 4.66
CA PHE A 55 0.07 10.36 5.05
C PHE A 55 -1.32 9.76 4.89
N ASN A 56 -2.16 9.91 5.90
CA ASN A 56 -3.56 9.50 5.85
C ASN A 56 -4.44 10.65 6.31
N GLY A 57 -5.57 10.81 5.65
CA GLY A 57 -6.55 11.81 6.01
C GLY A 57 -7.98 11.33 5.81
N SER A 58 -8.93 11.92 6.54
CA SER A 58 -10.35 11.66 6.37
C SER A 58 -11.18 12.92 6.54
N VAL A 59 -12.12 13.18 5.61
CA VAL A 59 -13.06 14.31 5.66
C VAL A 59 -14.38 13.88 5.04
N ASP A 60 -15.48 14.10 5.75
CA ASP A 60 -16.84 13.90 5.25
C ASP A 60 -17.09 12.54 4.60
N GLY A 61 -16.58 11.48 5.24
CA GLY A 61 -16.71 10.09 4.77
C GLY A 61 -15.75 9.71 3.64
N PHE A 62 -14.94 10.65 3.15
CA PHE A 62 -13.81 10.36 2.30
C PHE A 62 -12.57 10.06 3.14
N SER A 63 -11.80 9.07 2.72
CA SER A 63 -10.47 8.80 3.25
C SER A 63 -9.48 8.82 2.10
N TYR A 64 -8.34 9.45 2.31
CA TYR A 64 -7.26 9.52 1.33
C TYR A 64 -5.94 9.16 2.00
N SER A 65 -5.08 8.57 1.20
CA SER A 65 -3.75 8.15 1.62
C SER A 65 -2.72 8.46 0.55
N ALA A 66 -1.53 8.79 0.98
CA ALA A 66 -0.35 8.86 0.14
C ALA A 66 0.79 8.14 0.86
N ASN A 67 1.42 7.21 0.17
CA ASN A 67 2.59 6.50 0.66
C ASN A 67 3.69 6.64 -0.38
N HIS A 68 4.82 7.20 0.03
CA HIS A 68 6.04 7.29 -0.77
C HIS A 68 7.10 6.41 -0.12
N ARG A 69 7.63 5.46 -0.88
CA ARG A 69 8.65 4.54 -0.44
C ARG A 69 9.86 4.60 -1.36
N SER A 70 11.01 4.88 -0.79
CA SER A 70 12.30 4.81 -1.46
C SER A 70 13.16 3.72 -0.82
N VAL A 71 13.74 2.85 -1.63
CA VAL A 71 14.66 1.80 -1.22
C VAL A 71 15.90 1.92 -2.09
N ASN A 72 17.02 2.18 -1.45
CA ASN A 72 18.33 2.21 -2.08
C ASN A 72 19.12 0.98 -1.61
N ASN A 73 19.38 0.05 -2.50
CA ASN A 73 19.93 -1.26 -2.14
C ASN A 73 21.33 -1.43 -2.76
N GLU A 74 22.32 -0.66 -2.26
CA GLU A 74 23.71 -0.75 -2.71
C GLU A 74 24.36 -2.14 -2.46
N PHE A 75 23.71 -3.00 -1.64
CA PHE A 75 24.26 -4.29 -1.20
C PHE A 75 23.71 -5.53 -1.91
N VAL A 76 22.71 -5.38 -2.76
CA VAL A 76 22.19 -6.48 -3.58
C VAL A 76 22.75 -6.31 -4.99
N ALA A 77 23.36 -7.36 -5.53
CA ALA A 77 24.07 -7.35 -6.82
C ALA A 77 23.22 -6.92 -8.05
N ASP A 78 21.91 -6.93 -7.88
CA ASP A 78 20.94 -6.36 -8.82
C ASP A 78 20.53 -4.99 -8.28
N ASN A 79 21.08 -3.94 -8.82
CA ASN A 79 20.86 -2.50 -8.54
C ASN A 79 19.34 -2.14 -8.49
N ASN A 80 18.60 -2.75 -7.56
CA ASN A 80 17.15 -2.70 -7.42
C ASN A 80 16.69 -1.54 -6.52
N ASP A 81 17.26 -0.36 -6.79
CA ASP A 81 16.71 0.85 -6.20
C ASP A 81 15.25 1.02 -6.64
N ARG A 82 14.39 1.31 -5.68
CA ARG A 82 12.96 1.48 -5.93
C ARG A 82 12.50 2.78 -5.35
N GLU A 83 11.76 3.51 -6.12
CA GLU A 83 11.04 4.67 -5.64
C GLU A 83 9.58 4.56 -6.09
N GLU A 84 8.68 4.46 -5.14
CA GLU A 84 7.28 4.15 -5.40
C GLU A 84 6.37 5.16 -4.69
N LEU A 85 5.32 5.59 -5.39
CA LEU A 85 4.25 6.41 -4.83
C LEU A 85 2.92 5.66 -4.94
N VAL A 86 2.24 5.47 -3.82
CA VAL A 86 0.88 4.91 -3.78
C VAL A 86 -0.07 6.00 -3.32
N LEU A 87 -1.05 6.31 -4.16
CA LEU A 87 -2.14 7.22 -3.83
C LEU A 87 -3.43 6.42 -3.68
N GLY A 88 -4.19 6.71 -2.62
CA GLY A 88 -5.45 6.03 -2.34
C GLY A 88 -6.56 7.01 -2.00
N LEU A 89 -7.76 6.70 -2.46
CA LEU A 89 -9.00 7.41 -2.16
C LEU A 89 -10.08 6.38 -1.85
N SER A 90 -10.86 6.60 -0.80
CA SER A 90 -12.02 5.79 -0.54
C SER A 90 -13.16 6.63 0.03
N LYS A 91 -14.39 6.12 -0.15
CA LYS A 91 -15.59 6.73 0.42
C LYS A 91 -16.49 5.66 0.98
N ASN A 92 -16.95 5.89 2.22
CA ASN A 92 -17.96 5.07 2.87
C ASN A 92 -19.34 5.73 2.71
N PHE A 93 -20.33 4.94 2.33
CA PHE A 93 -21.73 5.38 2.24
C PHE A 93 -22.67 4.24 2.63
N SER A 94 -23.28 4.36 3.80
CA SER A 94 -24.09 3.30 4.39
C SER A 94 -23.28 1.98 4.49
N ASN A 95 -23.76 0.94 3.83
CA ASN A 95 -23.16 -0.40 3.83
C ASN A 95 -22.13 -0.62 2.72
N TRP A 96 -21.86 0.41 1.94
CA TRP A 96 -20.95 0.34 0.82
C TRP A 96 -19.69 1.15 1.09
N LYS A 97 -18.58 0.67 0.54
CA LYS A 97 -17.33 1.40 0.46
C LYS A 97 -16.80 1.30 -0.95
N THR A 98 -16.53 2.44 -1.56
CA THR A 98 -15.73 2.47 -2.80
C THR A 98 -14.30 2.81 -2.45
N SER A 99 -13.35 2.24 -3.19
CA SER A 99 -11.93 2.53 -3.06
C SER A 99 -11.28 2.61 -4.43
N TYR A 100 -10.30 3.48 -4.53
CA TYR A 100 -9.47 3.66 -5.71
C TYR A 100 -8.04 3.87 -5.28
N SER A 101 -7.10 3.22 -5.92
CA SER A 101 -5.68 3.44 -5.65
C SER A 101 -4.86 3.33 -6.93
N ARG A 102 -3.79 4.11 -6.98
CA ARG A 102 -2.75 4.06 -8.01
C ARG A 102 -1.38 3.91 -7.38
N LYS A 103 -0.56 3.10 -8.00
CA LYS A 103 0.84 2.91 -7.65
C LYS A 103 1.71 3.27 -8.84
N TYR A 104 2.67 4.16 -8.61
CA TYR A 104 3.62 4.66 -9.59
C TYR A 104 5.04 4.22 -9.24
N ASP A 105 5.83 3.99 -10.26
CA ASP A 105 7.30 4.00 -10.17
C ASP A 105 7.79 5.41 -10.47
N LEU A 106 8.60 5.96 -9.56
CA LEU A 106 9.18 7.30 -9.71
C LEU A 106 10.69 7.25 -10.02
N LYS A 107 11.27 6.04 -10.15
CA LYS A 107 12.71 5.88 -10.34
C LYS A 107 13.20 6.39 -11.69
N ASN A 108 12.40 6.24 -12.73
CA ASN A 108 12.73 6.68 -14.07
C ASN A 108 12.13 8.07 -14.33
N ASP A 109 12.76 8.86 -15.21
CA ASP A 109 12.29 10.21 -15.58
C ASP A 109 10.85 10.22 -16.14
N ASP A 110 10.37 9.08 -16.62
CA ASP A 110 8.99 8.86 -17.03
C ASP A 110 8.26 8.13 -15.89
N GLU A 111 7.35 8.83 -15.18
CA GLU A 111 6.47 8.24 -14.18
C GLU A 111 5.71 7.05 -14.76
N GLU A 112 6.03 5.84 -14.31
CA GLU A 112 5.44 4.63 -14.86
C GLU A 112 4.34 4.10 -13.93
N LEU A 113 3.13 3.89 -14.47
CA LEU A 113 2.02 3.33 -13.72
C LEU A 113 2.24 1.84 -13.48
N ILE A 114 2.56 1.47 -12.23
CA ILE A 114 2.72 0.05 -11.85
C ILE A 114 1.36 -0.64 -11.76
N SER A 115 0.40 -0.02 -11.07
CA SER A 115 -0.93 -0.62 -10.94
C SER A 115 -2.01 0.39 -10.57
N GLU A 116 -3.21 0.08 -10.99
CA GLU A 116 -4.44 0.77 -10.64
C GLU A 116 -5.43 -0.23 -10.07
N THR A 117 -6.12 0.13 -8.99
CA THR A 117 -7.09 -0.75 -8.34
C THR A 117 -8.36 0.02 -8.04
N LEU A 118 -9.50 -0.53 -8.47
CA LEU A 118 -10.83 -0.06 -8.12
C LEU A 118 -11.52 -1.13 -7.29
N GLY A 119 -12.09 -0.74 -6.14
CA GLY A 119 -12.80 -1.64 -5.23
C GLY A 119 -14.20 -1.15 -4.92
N LEU A 120 -15.15 -2.07 -4.85
CA LEU A 120 -16.49 -1.86 -4.33
C LEU A 120 -16.78 -2.93 -3.29
N GLU A 121 -16.92 -2.52 -2.04
CA GLU A 121 -17.16 -3.40 -0.90
C GLU A 121 -18.57 -3.17 -0.36
N TYR A 122 -19.29 -4.25 -0.09
CA TYR A 122 -20.58 -4.26 0.58
C TYR A 122 -20.45 -5.03 1.89
N THR A 123 -20.86 -4.42 2.98
CA THR A 123 -20.98 -5.10 4.28
C THR A 123 -22.45 -5.33 4.59
N GLY A 124 -22.84 -6.59 4.69
CA GLY A 124 -24.23 -6.98 4.92
C GLY A 124 -24.73 -6.49 6.28
N THR A 125 -25.88 -5.81 6.25
CA THR A 125 -26.63 -5.41 7.44
C THR A 125 -27.99 -6.05 7.36
N GLY A 126 -28.42 -6.73 8.41
CA GLY A 126 -29.74 -7.35 8.46
C GLY A 126 -29.77 -8.52 9.43
N TYR A 127 -30.95 -8.90 9.85
CA TYR A 127 -31.19 -9.88 10.92
C TYR A 127 -30.45 -11.22 10.78
N MET A 128 -30.07 -11.61 9.54
CA MET A 128 -29.30 -12.84 9.29
C MET A 128 -27.82 -12.60 8.98
N PHE A 129 -27.42 -11.38 8.61
CA PHE A 129 -26.07 -11.11 8.08
C PHE A 129 -25.39 -9.90 8.72
N GLU A 130 -25.88 -9.44 9.88
CA GLU A 130 -25.34 -8.24 10.53
C GLU A 130 -23.84 -8.40 10.80
N ASN A 131 -23.02 -7.72 9.99
CA ASN A 131 -21.57 -7.79 9.99
C ASN A 131 -20.96 -9.20 9.78
N CYS A 132 -21.74 -10.15 9.26
CA CYS A 132 -21.25 -11.52 9.04
C CYS A 132 -20.77 -11.77 7.63
N LEU A 133 -21.22 -10.97 6.65
CA LEU A 133 -20.88 -11.11 5.24
C LEU A 133 -20.33 -9.80 4.70
N THR A 134 -19.14 -9.85 4.11
CA THR A 134 -18.59 -8.78 3.27
C THR A 134 -18.39 -9.31 1.86
N ILE A 135 -18.83 -8.56 0.87
CA ILE A 135 -18.63 -8.86 -0.54
C ILE A 135 -17.73 -7.75 -1.11
N LEU A 136 -16.58 -8.13 -1.65
CA LEU A 136 -15.65 -7.22 -2.31
C LEU A 136 -15.56 -7.57 -3.79
N PHE A 137 -15.95 -6.63 -4.64
CA PHE A 137 -15.62 -6.62 -6.05
C PHE A 137 -14.37 -5.74 -6.25
N GLN A 138 -13.36 -6.27 -6.92
CA GLN A 138 -12.10 -5.57 -7.16
C GLN A 138 -11.67 -5.75 -8.62
N TYR A 139 -11.43 -4.64 -9.30
CA TYR A 139 -10.71 -4.59 -10.56
C TYR A 139 -9.29 -4.09 -10.29
N LYS A 140 -8.31 -4.78 -10.83
CA LYS A 140 -6.90 -4.40 -10.78
C LYS A 140 -6.33 -4.44 -12.18
N SER A 141 -5.76 -3.32 -12.63
CA SER A 141 -4.93 -3.22 -13.81
C SER A 141 -3.47 -3.05 -13.38
N THR A 142 -2.58 -3.80 -13.99
CA THR A 142 -1.14 -3.72 -13.75
C THR A 142 -0.50 -3.26 -15.04
N GLY A 143 0.27 -2.17 -14.98
CA GLY A 143 1.12 -1.72 -16.07
C GLY A 143 2.34 -2.63 -16.24
N GLY A 144 2.91 -2.67 -17.43
CA GLY A 144 4.17 -3.35 -17.66
C GLY A 144 5.34 -2.50 -17.19
N VAL A 145 6.11 -2.98 -16.22
CA VAL A 145 7.36 -2.34 -15.79
C VAL A 145 8.50 -3.27 -16.18
N ALA A 146 9.18 -2.95 -17.29
CA ALA A 146 10.19 -3.83 -17.89
C ALA A 146 11.33 -4.18 -16.94
N ASP A 147 11.79 -3.22 -16.14
CA ASP A 147 12.92 -3.39 -15.21
C ASP A 147 12.58 -4.29 -14.01
N ARG A 148 11.32 -4.67 -13.85
CA ARG A 148 10.82 -5.47 -12.71
C ARG A 148 10.17 -6.77 -13.11
N ASP A 149 10.26 -7.18 -14.38
CA ASP A 149 9.54 -8.35 -14.92
C ASP A 149 8.02 -8.33 -14.63
N ILE A 150 7.44 -7.12 -14.49
CA ILE A 150 6.01 -6.96 -14.31
C ILE A 150 5.37 -6.94 -15.68
N LEU A 151 4.55 -7.94 -15.95
CA LEU A 151 3.76 -8.00 -17.19
C LEU A 151 2.44 -7.23 -17.00
N PRO A 152 1.97 -6.55 -18.06
CA PRO A 152 0.65 -5.92 -18.03
C PRO A 152 -0.44 -6.98 -17.89
N GLU A 153 -1.30 -6.80 -16.89
CA GLU A 153 -2.39 -7.74 -16.60
C GLU A 153 -3.59 -6.99 -16.03
N ASP A 154 -4.75 -7.30 -16.55
CA ASP A 154 -6.03 -6.87 -15.99
C ASP A 154 -6.71 -8.04 -15.27
N SER A 155 -7.12 -7.81 -14.06
CA SER A 155 -7.71 -8.84 -13.21
C SER A 155 -8.97 -8.34 -12.52
N VAL A 156 -9.97 -9.21 -12.45
CA VAL A 156 -11.20 -8.98 -11.69
C VAL A 156 -11.27 -10.01 -10.58
N TYR A 157 -11.61 -9.57 -9.40
CA TYR A 157 -11.76 -10.44 -8.23
C TYR A 157 -13.12 -10.21 -7.57
N LEU A 158 -13.74 -11.29 -7.16
CA LEU A 158 -14.91 -11.29 -6.30
C LEU A 158 -14.57 -12.06 -5.04
N THR A 159 -14.61 -11.39 -3.90
CA THR A 159 -14.27 -12.00 -2.61
C THR A 159 -15.51 -11.97 -1.72
N PHE A 160 -15.82 -13.11 -1.13
CA PHE A 160 -16.83 -13.27 -0.10
C PHE A 160 -16.11 -13.56 1.21
N SER A 161 -16.27 -12.66 2.19
CA SER A 161 -15.68 -12.81 3.51
C SER A 161 -16.79 -13.09 4.51
N PHE A 162 -16.72 -14.23 5.18
CA PHE A 162 -17.65 -14.61 6.25
C PHE A 162 -16.90 -14.51 7.58
N ARG A 163 -17.49 -13.74 8.50
CA ARG A 163 -16.95 -13.57 9.86
C ARG A 163 -16.78 -14.91 10.53
N ASN A 164 -15.85 -15.54 10.85
CA ASN A 164 -15.62 -16.85 11.45
C ASN A 164 -15.48 -18.05 10.50
N LEU A 165 -15.69 -17.89 9.18
CA LEU A 165 -15.52 -18.96 8.21
C LEU A 165 -14.34 -18.74 7.24
N GLY A 166 -13.88 -17.49 7.13
CA GLY A 166 -12.79 -17.09 6.23
C GLY A 166 -13.25 -16.49 4.91
N ASP A 167 -12.30 -16.31 4.01
CA ASP A 167 -12.48 -15.62 2.74
C ASP A 167 -12.50 -16.61 1.58
N PHE A 168 -13.44 -16.43 0.66
CA PHE A 168 -13.54 -17.15 -0.60
C PHE A 168 -13.31 -16.18 -1.74
N LYS A 169 -12.19 -16.31 -2.45
CA LYS A 169 -11.84 -15.46 -3.58
C LYS A 169 -12.09 -16.18 -4.90
N TYR A 170 -12.82 -15.52 -5.79
CA TYR A 170 -13.10 -15.99 -7.14
C TYR A 170 -12.52 -15.00 -8.16
N GLN A 171 -11.78 -15.51 -9.14
CA GLN A 171 -11.23 -14.74 -10.26
C GLN A 171 -11.79 -15.30 -11.57
N PRO A 172 -12.71 -14.60 -12.22
CA PRO A 172 -13.28 -15.05 -13.49
C PRO A 172 -12.26 -14.88 -14.62
N THR A 173 -11.68 -15.99 -15.09
CA THR A 173 -10.64 -16.01 -16.13
C THR A 173 -11.09 -15.50 -17.49
N GLU A 174 -12.38 -15.61 -17.81
CA GLU A 174 -12.93 -15.13 -19.09
C GLU A 174 -12.96 -13.59 -19.17
N ILE A 175 -13.26 -12.92 -18.04
CA ILE A 175 -13.28 -11.45 -17.97
C ILE A 175 -11.84 -10.91 -18.07
N THR A 176 -10.89 -11.58 -17.43
CA THR A 176 -9.47 -11.21 -17.47
C THR A 176 -8.92 -11.25 -18.90
N LYS A 177 -9.31 -12.25 -19.69
CA LYS A 177 -8.93 -12.35 -21.11
C LYS A 177 -9.59 -11.32 -22.00
N ALA A 178 -10.81 -10.89 -21.67
CA ALA A 178 -11.56 -9.90 -22.47
C ALA A 178 -11.04 -8.47 -22.27
N LEU A 179 -10.46 -8.18 -21.11
CA LEU A 179 -9.90 -6.87 -20.76
C LEU A 179 -8.44 -6.72 -21.23
N GLY A 180 -7.74 -7.83 -21.44
CA GLY A 180 -6.32 -7.88 -21.85
C GLY A 180 -6.10 -7.79 -23.36
N LYS A 181 -6.80 -6.86 -24.07
CA LYS A 181 -6.55 -6.56 -25.48
C LYS A 181 -5.91 -5.21 -25.66
#